data_76dc08fa9d150b540c7664107aee4b48
#
_entry.id   76dc08fa9d150b540c7664107aee4b48
#
_cell.length_a   1.000
_cell.length_b   1.000
_cell.length_c   1.000
_cell.angle_alpha   90.00
_cell.angle_beta   90.00
_cell.angle_gamma   90.00
#
_symmetry.space_group_name_H-M   'P 1'
#
loop_
_entity.id
_entity.type
_entity.pdbx_description
1 polymer ?
#
loop_
_entity_poly.entity_id
_entity_poly.type
_entity_poly.pdbx_seq_one_letter_code
_entity_poly.pdbx_strand_id
1 'polypeptide(L)'
;MHVFVTGATGWIGSAVVEELLSAGHNVSGLTTSAAGAQKLQKMGAKAYVGKLGQHDLLRKSAAESDGVIHTAFIHGLSSMSLGMRVRLFAGALNGGIVSSFMRILAETESGAIGALGSGLENSGRPLVVASGILYLPQGKVATEKDSHVSNVPNRSFSERAAFNFIQRGVRASAVRLAPTVHGDGDHGFIPHIVQAARKNGVSPYIGDGANRWTAVHRLDAAKLFRLALEKGEAGAKYHGVGEAGIPFQDIASLIATRLNVPAVSIPTSKAAKHFGMLGGFIGLDNPASNEWTRQTLGWNPEQRGLFADMDAHYFNSAAK
;
A
#
# COMPACT_ATOMS: atom_id res chain seq x y z
N MET A 1 -9.30 21.31 7.10
CA MET A 1 -10.33 20.40 6.54
C MET A 1 -10.64 19.33 7.57
N HIS A 2 -11.85 18.78 7.57
CA HIS A 2 -12.17 17.50 8.23
C HIS A 2 -11.94 16.36 7.25
N VAL A 3 -10.99 15.44 7.54
CA VAL A 3 -10.59 14.36 6.65
C VAL A 3 -10.99 13.01 7.26
N PHE A 4 -11.70 12.19 6.49
CA PHE A 4 -12.02 10.82 6.88
C PHE A 4 -10.97 9.85 6.31
N VAL A 5 -10.33 9.06 7.19
CA VAL A 5 -9.28 8.11 6.83
C VAL A 5 -9.73 6.69 7.12
N THR A 6 -9.77 5.82 6.11
CA THR A 6 -9.94 4.38 6.33
C THR A 6 -8.59 3.69 6.39
N GLY A 7 -8.48 2.59 7.15
CA GLY A 7 -7.17 1.99 7.44
C GLY A 7 -6.32 2.84 8.38
N ALA A 8 -6.93 3.76 9.12
CA ALA A 8 -6.30 4.78 9.95
C ALA A 8 -5.36 4.25 11.04
N THR A 9 -5.48 2.98 11.45
CA THR A 9 -4.60 2.33 12.44
C THR A 9 -3.55 1.42 11.81
N GLY A 10 -3.58 1.25 10.47
CA GLY A 10 -2.62 0.45 9.71
C GLY A 10 -1.26 1.15 9.55
N TRP A 11 -0.32 0.44 8.91
CA TRP A 11 1.06 0.89 8.72
C TRP A 11 1.16 2.29 8.06
N ILE A 12 0.53 2.45 6.91
CA ILE A 12 0.53 3.72 6.17
C ILE A 12 -0.51 4.68 6.75
N GLY A 13 -1.71 4.17 7.05
CA GLY A 13 -2.82 5.01 7.50
C GLY A 13 -2.54 5.74 8.80
N SER A 14 -1.80 5.14 9.76
CA SER A 14 -1.43 5.84 10.99
C SER A 14 -0.47 6.99 10.74
N ALA A 15 0.48 6.85 9.82
CA ALA A 15 1.36 7.95 9.42
C ALA A 15 0.57 9.05 8.68
N VAL A 16 -0.41 8.68 7.85
CA VAL A 16 -1.31 9.64 7.19
C VAL A 16 -2.13 10.43 8.22
N VAL A 17 -2.64 9.78 9.26
CA VAL A 17 -3.37 10.47 10.36
C VAL A 17 -2.45 11.46 11.07
N GLU A 18 -1.23 11.04 11.43
CA GLU A 18 -0.23 11.91 12.08
C GLU A 18 0.14 13.11 11.19
N GLU A 19 0.39 12.89 9.92
CA GLU A 19 0.72 13.95 8.94
C GLU A 19 -0.42 14.96 8.79
N LEU A 20 -1.67 14.48 8.67
CA LEU A 20 -2.83 15.35 8.54
C LEU A 20 -3.06 16.20 9.79
N LEU A 21 -2.95 15.61 10.98
CA LEU A 21 -3.08 16.33 12.25
C LEU A 21 -1.98 17.38 12.41
N SER A 22 -0.73 17.03 12.07
CA SER A 22 0.41 17.95 12.10
C SER A 22 0.27 19.11 11.11
N ALA A 23 -0.43 18.89 9.99
CA ALA A 23 -0.76 19.92 9.02
C ALA A 23 -2.01 20.76 9.40
N GLY A 24 -2.59 20.56 10.59
CA GLY A 24 -3.71 21.33 11.11
C GLY A 24 -5.10 20.88 10.59
N HIS A 25 -5.20 19.67 10.03
CA HIS A 25 -6.49 19.10 9.66
C HIS A 25 -7.17 18.44 10.87
N ASN A 26 -8.50 18.44 10.89
CA ASN A 26 -9.27 17.58 11.78
C ASN A 26 -9.40 16.19 11.14
N VAL A 27 -9.14 15.13 11.87
CA VAL A 27 -9.13 13.77 11.32
C VAL A 27 -10.15 12.89 12.03
N SER A 28 -10.90 12.15 11.25
CA SER A 28 -11.67 11.00 11.72
C SER A 28 -11.17 9.71 11.03
N GLY A 29 -11.01 8.65 11.81
CA GLY A 29 -10.43 7.40 11.32
C GLY A 29 -11.33 6.20 11.53
N LEU A 30 -11.42 5.31 10.51
CA LEU A 30 -12.07 4.00 10.64
C LEU A 30 -11.08 2.98 11.21
N THR A 31 -11.51 2.26 12.23
CA THR A 31 -10.80 1.12 12.81
C THR A 31 -11.74 -0.05 13.07
N THR A 32 -11.22 -1.26 13.13
CA THR A 32 -12.03 -2.47 13.37
C THR A 32 -12.14 -2.88 14.83
N SER A 33 -11.46 -2.17 15.77
CA SER A 33 -11.37 -2.56 17.17
C SER A 33 -11.43 -1.38 18.13
N ALA A 34 -11.85 -1.64 19.37
CA ALA A 34 -11.82 -0.66 20.45
C ALA A 34 -10.40 -0.17 20.76
N ALA A 35 -9.40 -1.06 20.73
CA ALA A 35 -8.00 -0.69 20.92
C ALA A 35 -7.51 0.28 19.82
N GLY A 36 -7.92 0.04 18.58
CA GLY A 36 -7.65 0.96 17.47
C GLY A 36 -8.33 2.32 17.66
N ALA A 37 -9.54 2.34 18.20
CA ALA A 37 -10.23 3.60 18.52
C ALA A 37 -9.49 4.39 19.58
N GLN A 38 -9.02 3.74 20.65
CA GLN A 38 -8.20 4.37 21.69
C GLN A 38 -6.88 4.91 21.13
N LYS A 39 -6.24 4.17 20.20
CA LYS A 39 -5.03 4.64 19.53
C LYS A 39 -5.29 5.94 18.77
N LEU A 40 -6.35 6.00 17.94
CA LEU A 40 -6.72 7.20 17.20
C LEU A 40 -7.05 8.38 18.11
N GLN A 41 -7.79 8.14 19.19
CA GLN A 41 -8.11 9.18 20.18
C GLN A 41 -6.86 9.75 20.87
N LYS A 42 -5.89 8.89 21.20
CA LYS A 42 -4.59 9.33 21.76
C LYS A 42 -3.78 10.18 20.76
N MET A 43 -3.95 9.95 19.47
CA MET A 43 -3.34 10.78 18.41
C MET A 43 -4.09 12.11 18.20
N GLY A 44 -5.27 12.31 18.78
CA GLY A 44 -6.11 13.49 18.58
C GLY A 44 -7.15 13.35 17.47
N ALA A 45 -7.33 12.15 16.91
CA ALA A 45 -8.33 11.88 15.87
C ALA A 45 -9.63 11.33 16.45
N LYS A 46 -10.77 11.67 15.84
CA LYS A 46 -12.05 11.02 16.12
C LYS A 46 -12.03 9.58 15.56
N ALA A 47 -12.56 8.62 16.30
CA ALA A 47 -12.56 7.23 15.88
C ALA A 47 -13.98 6.73 15.58
N TYR A 48 -14.11 6.02 14.46
CA TYR A 48 -15.27 5.21 14.12
C TYR A 48 -14.88 3.74 14.17
N VAL A 49 -15.59 2.93 14.95
CA VAL A 49 -15.41 1.47 14.99
C VAL A 49 -16.33 0.84 13.96
N GLY A 50 -15.73 0.19 12.94
CA GLY A 50 -16.50 -0.40 11.85
C GLY A 50 -15.62 -1.17 10.86
N LYS A 51 -16.25 -1.79 9.86
CA LYS A 51 -15.61 -2.60 8.83
C LYS A 51 -15.89 -2.03 7.44
N LEU A 52 -15.04 -2.36 6.46
CA LEU A 52 -15.21 -1.91 5.06
C LEU A 52 -16.53 -2.35 4.42
N GLY A 53 -17.15 -3.43 4.89
CA GLY A 53 -18.46 -3.87 4.42
C GLY A 53 -19.66 -3.08 4.99
N GLN A 54 -19.46 -2.15 5.92
CA GLN A 54 -20.51 -1.29 6.46
C GLN A 54 -20.66 -0.03 5.59
N HIS A 55 -21.21 -0.22 4.39
CA HIS A 55 -21.25 0.81 3.35
C HIS A 55 -22.01 2.07 3.78
N ASP A 56 -23.06 1.96 4.59
CA ASP A 56 -23.81 3.13 5.08
C ASP A 56 -22.97 3.98 6.05
N LEU A 57 -22.17 3.33 6.92
CA LEU A 57 -21.23 4.04 7.77
C LEU A 57 -20.19 4.79 6.93
N LEU A 58 -19.61 4.13 5.91
CA LEU A 58 -18.61 4.74 5.03
C LEU A 58 -19.20 5.93 4.27
N ARG A 59 -20.38 5.76 3.68
CA ARG A 59 -21.07 6.82 2.94
C ARG A 59 -21.36 8.03 3.83
N LYS A 60 -21.91 7.79 5.02
CA LYS A 60 -22.21 8.86 5.99
C LYS A 60 -20.94 9.59 6.42
N SER A 61 -19.88 8.85 6.79
CA SER A 61 -18.62 9.46 7.22
C SER A 61 -17.95 10.27 6.12
N ALA A 62 -18.03 9.81 4.86
CA ALA A 62 -17.56 10.58 3.71
C ALA A 62 -18.40 11.85 3.48
N ALA A 63 -19.74 11.75 3.58
CA ALA A 63 -20.64 12.88 3.42
C ALA A 63 -20.39 14.01 4.45
N GLU A 64 -20.01 13.63 5.68
CA GLU A 64 -19.71 14.54 6.79
C GLU A 64 -18.26 15.08 6.78
N SER A 65 -17.42 14.69 5.79
CA SER A 65 -16.01 15.11 5.70
C SER A 65 -15.76 16.04 4.51
N ASP A 66 -14.71 16.87 4.58
CA ASP A 66 -14.24 17.70 3.47
C ASP A 66 -13.41 16.91 2.45
N GLY A 67 -12.99 15.70 2.78
CA GLY A 67 -12.26 14.80 1.90
C GLY A 67 -11.98 13.44 2.54
N VAL A 68 -11.64 12.46 1.71
CA VAL A 68 -11.43 11.08 2.12
C VAL A 68 -10.08 10.56 1.64
N ILE A 69 -9.35 9.89 2.54
CA ILE A 69 -8.17 9.07 2.18
C ILE A 69 -8.47 7.60 2.50
N HIS A 70 -8.41 6.76 1.48
CA HIS A 70 -8.65 5.32 1.61
C HIS A 70 -7.33 4.55 1.52
N THR A 71 -6.79 4.15 2.69
CA THR A 71 -5.59 3.31 2.79
C THR A 71 -5.88 1.90 3.31
N ALA A 72 -7.15 1.60 3.62
CA ALA A 72 -7.52 0.29 4.12
C ALA A 72 -7.30 -0.79 3.06
N PHE A 73 -6.71 -1.90 3.48
CA PHE A 73 -6.49 -3.08 2.65
C PHE A 73 -6.54 -4.36 3.48
N ILE A 74 -7.08 -5.44 2.90
CA ILE A 74 -7.13 -6.76 3.53
C ILE A 74 -5.87 -7.53 3.16
N HIS A 75 -4.91 -7.61 4.09
CA HIS A 75 -3.62 -8.25 3.84
C HIS A 75 -3.64 -9.78 3.98
N GLY A 76 -4.68 -10.38 4.58
CA GLY A 76 -4.71 -11.83 4.79
C GLY A 76 -5.97 -12.33 5.49
N LEU A 77 -6.00 -13.63 5.74
CA LEU A 77 -7.14 -14.35 6.34
C LEU A 77 -7.56 -13.80 7.71
N SER A 78 -6.61 -13.32 8.52
CA SER A 78 -6.88 -12.75 9.84
C SER A 78 -7.77 -11.50 9.78
N SER A 79 -7.68 -10.75 8.70
CA SER A 79 -8.48 -9.54 8.46
C SER A 79 -9.83 -9.83 7.80
N MET A 80 -10.10 -11.07 7.41
CA MET A 80 -11.35 -11.48 6.77
C MET A 80 -12.43 -11.82 7.79
N SER A 81 -13.68 -11.42 7.48
CA SER A 81 -14.85 -11.89 8.22
C SER A 81 -15.09 -13.39 8.00
N LEU A 82 -15.89 -14.02 8.87
CA LEU A 82 -16.24 -15.44 8.72
C LEU A 82 -16.89 -15.72 7.36
N GLY A 83 -17.82 -14.88 6.92
CA GLY A 83 -18.47 -15.02 5.61
C GLY A 83 -17.49 -14.92 4.44
N MET A 84 -16.48 -14.04 4.51
CA MET A 84 -15.40 -13.95 3.50
C MET A 84 -14.55 -15.22 3.47
N ARG A 85 -14.23 -15.79 4.64
CA ARG A 85 -13.48 -17.06 4.72
C ARG A 85 -14.27 -18.22 4.11
N VAL A 86 -15.56 -18.33 4.40
CA VAL A 86 -16.43 -19.32 3.78
C VAL A 86 -16.46 -19.16 2.26
N ARG A 87 -16.64 -17.94 1.75
CA ARG A 87 -16.60 -17.66 0.30
C ARG A 87 -15.24 -17.99 -0.32
N LEU A 88 -14.14 -17.75 0.40
CA LEU A 88 -12.79 -18.10 -0.06
C LEU A 88 -12.65 -19.61 -0.28
N PHE A 89 -13.03 -20.41 0.70
CA PHE A 89 -12.93 -21.87 0.61
C PHE A 89 -13.90 -22.45 -0.43
N ALA A 90 -15.15 -21.97 -0.49
CA ALA A 90 -16.10 -22.38 -1.53
C ALA A 90 -15.62 -22.00 -2.94
N GLY A 91 -15.06 -20.83 -3.12
CA GLY A 91 -14.50 -20.37 -4.40
C GLY A 91 -13.23 -21.08 -4.80
N ALA A 92 -12.43 -21.56 -3.83
CA ALA A 92 -11.22 -22.31 -4.08
C ALA A 92 -11.47 -23.63 -4.82
N LEU A 93 -12.64 -24.23 -4.62
CA LEU A 93 -13.07 -25.46 -5.33
C LEU A 93 -13.28 -25.24 -6.84
N ASN A 94 -13.59 -24.01 -7.25
CA ASN A 94 -13.97 -23.68 -8.64
C ASN A 94 -12.93 -22.81 -9.38
N GLY A 95 -11.84 -22.37 -8.76
CA GLY A 95 -10.92 -21.44 -9.42
C GLY A 95 -9.59 -21.22 -8.68
N GLY A 96 -9.34 -22.00 -7.65
CA GLY A 96 -8.15 -21.88 -6.82
C GLY A 96 -8.23 -20.79 -5.74
N ILE A 97 -7.46 -20.98 -4.68
CA ILE A 97 -7.54 -20.13 -3.47
C ILE A 97 -7.04 -18.69 -3.75
N VAL A 98 -6.01 -18.53 -4.58
CA VAL A 98 -5.42 -17.22 -4.89
C VAL A 98 -6.38 -16.35 -5.70
N SER A 99 -6.98 -16.89 -6.75
CA SER A 99 -7.96 -16.16 -7.57
C SER A 99 -9.22 -15.80 -6.78
N SER A 100 -9.69 -16.69 -5.91
CA SER A 100 -10.83 -16.42 -5.02
C SER A 100 -10.50 -15.34 -3.99
N PHE A 101 -9.29 -15.38 -3.43
CA PHE A 101 -8.82 -14.34 -2.51
C PHE A 101 -8.76 -12.97 -3.20
N MET A 102 -8.15 -12.87 -4.37
CA MET A 102 -8.05 -11.62 -5.12
C MET A 102 -9.40 -11.07 -5.54
N ARG A 103 -10.36 -11.93 -5.90
CA ARG A 103 -11.73 -11.51 -6.21
C ARG A 103 -12.44 -10.93 -4.99
N ILE A 104 -12.36 -11.58 -3.82
CA ILE A 104 -12.95 -11.08 -2.58
C ILE A 104 -12.35 -9.75 -2.17
N LEU A 105 -11.03 -9.59 -2.33
CA LEU A 105 -10.35 -8.32 -2.10
C LEU A 105 -10.91 -7.22 -3.01
N ALA A 106 -10.94 -7.47 -4.32
CA ALA A 106 -11.39 -6.49 -5.31
C ALA A 106 -12.86 -6.08 -5.06
N GLU A 107 -13.74 -7.04 -4.76
CA GLU A 107 -15.17 -6.77 -4.46
C GLU A 107 -15.32 -5.94 -3.18
N THR A 108 -14.59 -6.30 -2.11
CA THR A 108 -14.71 -5.62 -0.82
C THR A 108 -14.18 -4.18 -0.90
N GLU A 109 -13.03 -3.99 -1.52
CA GLU A 109 -12.41 -2.68 -1.64
C GLU A 109 -13.19 -1.79 -2.62
N SER A 110 -13.62 -2.33 -3.77
CA SER A 110 -14.45 -1.59 -4.72
C SER A 110 -15.80 -1.19 -4.11
N GLY A 111 -16.41 -2.06 -3.31
CA GLY A 111 -17.65 -1.75 -2.58
C GLY A 111 -17.44 -0.63 -1.55
N ALA A 112 -16.34 -0.67 -0.80
CA ALA A 112 -15.98 0.37 0.16
C ALA A 112 -15.72 1.71 -0.53
N ILE A 113 -14.92 1.71 -1.60
CA ILE A 113 -14.63 2.92 -2.41
C ILE A 113 -15.93 3.46 -3.04
N GLY A 114 -16.82 2.56 -3.51
CA GLY A 114 -18.13 2.93 -4.00
C GLY A 114 -18.98 3.68 -2.97
N ALA A 115 -19.00 3.18 -1.73
CA ALA A 115 -19.72 3.85 -0.64
C ALA A 115 -19.11 5.21 -0.28
N LEU A 116 -17.77 5.30 -0.21
CA LEU A 116 -17.06 6.55 0.05
C LEU A 116 -17.30 7.58 -1.05
N GLY A 117 -17.17 7.17 -2.31
CA GLY A 117 -17.41 8.03 -3.47
C GLY A 117 -18.85 8.55 -3.52
N SER A 118 -19.84 7.68 -3.22
CA SER A 118 -21.25 8.09 -3.15
C SER A 118 -21.54 9.15 -2.09
N GLY A 119 -20.77 9.18 -0.98
CA GLY A 119 -20.87 10.23 0.02
C GLY A 119 -20.29 11.58 -0.42
N LEU A 120 -19.49 11.59 -1.49
CA LEU A 120 -18.81 12.78 -2.01
C LEU A 120 -19.39 13.32 -3.32
N GLU A 121 -20.41 12.66 -3.90
CA GLU A 121 -20.96 13.05 -5.19
C GLU A 121 -21.39 14.52 -5.25
N ASN A 122 -21.23 15.12 -6.42
CA ASN A 122 -21.61 16.51 -6.73
C ASN A 122 -20.97 17.57 -5.81
N SER A 123 -19.85 17.26 -5.15
CA SER A 123 -19.26 18.15 -4.14
C SER A 123 -17.92 18.76 -4.51
N GLY A 124 -17.24 18.26 -5.55
CA GLY A 124 -15.85 18.63 -5.88
C GLY A 124 -14.81 18.16 -4.83
N ARG A 125 -15.25 17.49 -3.76
CA ARG A 125 -14.37 17.08 -2.66
C ARG A 125 -13.44 15.93 -3.06
N PRO A 126 -12.22 15.86 -2.46
CA PRO A 126 -11.23 14.86 -2.81
C PRO A 126 -11.54 13.45 -2.26
N LEU A 127 -11.28 12.44 -3.10
CA LEU A 127 -11.17 11.03 -2.73
C LEU A 127 -9.80 10.54 -3.17
N VAL A 128 -8.89 10.31 -2.24
CA VAL A 128 -7.55 9.76 -2.52
C VAL A 128 -7.51 8.28 -2.12
N VAL A 129 -7.21 7.41 -3.07
CA VAL A 129 -7.13 5.96 -2.81
C VAL A 129 -5.69 5.46 -2.89
N ALA A 130 -5.33 4.52 -2.02
CA ALA A 130 -4.08 3.80 -2.14
C ALA A 130 -4.17 2.79 -3.29
N SER A 131 -3.12 2.75 -4.12
CA SER A 131 -2.88 1.76 -5.16
C SER A 131 -1.41 1.31 -5.08
N GLY A 132 -0.90 0.63 -6.08
CA GLY A 132 0.51 0.19 -6.11
C GLY A 132 1.09 0.23 -7.51
N ILE A 133 2.41 0.29 -7.61
CA ILE A 133 3.12 0.26 -8.89
C ILE A 133 3.40 -1.16 -9.39
N LEU A 134 3.22 -2.19 -8.57
CA LEU A 134 3.38 -3.58 -9.03
C LEU A 134 2.50 -3.83 -10.25
N TYR A 135 3.06 -4.54 -11.24
CA TYR A 135 2.40 -4.84 -12.51
C TYR A 135 2.14 -3.62 -13.42
N LEU A 136 2.86 -2.53 -13.25
CA LEU A 136 3.07 -1.58 -14.34
C LEU A 136 3.92 -2.23 -15.45
N PRO A 137 3.95 -1.69 -16.69
CA PRO A 137 4.69 -2.29 -17.78
C PRO A 137 6.16 -2.58 -17.43
N GLN A 138 6.61 -3.79 -17.71
CA GLN A 138 7.98 -4.25 -17.45
C GLN A 138 8.94 -3.79 -18.55
N GLY A 139 10.26 -3.83 -18.27
CA GLY A 139 11.32 -3.53 -19.25
C GLY A 139 11.57 -2.05 -19.51
N LYS A 140 10.90 -1.17 -18.78
CA LYS A 140 11.12 0.29 -18.82
C LYS A 140 10.89 0.90 -17.42
N VAL A 141 11.37 2.13 -17.23
CA VAL A 141 10.97 2.92 -16.06
C VAL A 141 9.51 3.36 -16.25
N ALA A 142 8.62 2.89 -15.38
CA ALA A 142 7.21 3.26 -15.42
C ALA A 142 7.00 4.72 -15.01
N THR A 143 6.01 5.37 -15.60
CA THR A 143 5.60 6.74 -15.29
C THR A 143 4.16 6.77 -14.79
N GLU A 144 3.73 7.90 -14.26
CA GLU A 144 2.36 8.11 -13.77
C GLU A 144 1.30 7.97 -14.88
N LYS A 145 1.69 8.11 -16.15
CA LYS A 145 0.82 7.92 -17.33
C LYS A 145 0.55 6.46 -17.65
N ASP A 146 1.45 5.56 -17.21
CA ASP A 146 1.31 4.13 -17.50
C ASP A 146 0.10 3.52 -16.79
N SER A 147 -0.47 2.49 -17.42
CA SER A 147 -1.56 1.70 -16.85
C SER A 147 -1.07 0.32 -16.46
N HIS A 148 -1.70 -0.28 -15.45
CA HIS A 148 -1.40 -1.65 -15.06
C HIS A 148 -1.68 -2.64 -16.20
N VAL A 149 -0.90 -3.70 -16.25
CA VAL A 149 -1.12 -4.81 -17.18
C VAL A 149 -2.46 -5.49 -16.85
N SER A 150 -3.34 -5.60 -17.85
CA SER A 150 -4.74 -5.98 -17.64
C SER A 150 -4.97 -7.44 -17.24
N ASN A 151 -4.04 -8.33 -17.57
CA ASN A 151 -4.21 -9.79 -17.43
C ASN A 151 -3.67 -10.37 -16.11
N VAL A 152 -3.27 -9.51 -15.19
CA VAL A 152 -2.70 -9.94 -13.90
C VAL A 152 -3.54 -9.35 -12.76
N PRO A 153 -3.89 -10.14 -11.72
CA PRO A 153 -4.50 -9.59 -10.53
C PRO A 153 -3.60 -8.52 -9.90
N ASN A 154 -4.08 -7.28 -9.89
CA ASN A 154 -3.32 -6.13 -9.40
C ASN A 154 -4.25 -5.13 -8.69
N ARG A 155 -3.70 -4.08 -8.09
CA ARG A 155 -4.46 -3.07 -7.34
C ARG A 155 -5.11 -1.98 -8.20
N SER A 156 -5.17 -2.14 -9.53
CA SER A 156 -5.86 -1.18 -10.40
C SER A 156 -7.37 -1.11 -10.16
N PHE A 157 -7.97 -2.10 -9.48
CA PHE A 157 -9.38 -2.05 -9.14
C PHE A 157 -9.74 -0.88 -8.21
N SER A 158 -8.83 -0.47 -7.30
CA SER A 158 -9.01 0.70 -6.44
C SER A 158 -9.07 1.98 -7.27
N GLU A 159 -8.16 2.15 -8.23
CA GLU A 159 -8.15 3.30 -9.15
C GLU A 159 -9.45 3.34 -9.98
N ARG A 160 -9.83 2.20 -10.61
CA ARG A 160 -11.05 2.13 -11.41
C ARG A 160 -12.31 2.45 -10.58
N ALA A 161 -12.40 1.90 -9.37
CA ALA A 161 -13.54 2.14 -8.49
C ALA A 161 -13.65 3.63 -8.11
N ALA A 162 -12.53 4.29 -7.79
CA ALA A 162 -12.51 5.70 -7.44
C ALA A 162 -12.80 6.60 -8.65
N PHE A 163 -12.20 6.31 -9.81
CA PHE A 163 -12.32 7.13 -11.01
C PHE A 163 -13.72 7.10 -11.65
N ASN A 164 -14.54 6.08 -11.38
CA ASN A 164 -15.95 6.07 -11.75
C ASN A 164 -16.76 7.24 -11.14
N PHE A 165 -16.24 7.88 -10.09
CA PHE A 165 -16.89 9.02 -9.43
C PHE A 165 -16.47 10.39 -9.99
N ILE A 166 -15.49 10.45 -10.89
CA ILE A 166 -15.03 11.71 -11.50
C ILE A 166 -16.18 12.38 -12.25
N GLN A 167 -16.90 11.63 -13.11
CA GLN A 167 -18.06 12.14 -13.84
C GLN A 167 -19.25 12.43 -12.93
N ARG A 168 -19.18 12.04 -11.66
CA ARG A 168 -20.16 12.32 -10.61
C ARG A 168 -19.71 13.45 -9.69
N GLY A 169 -18.76 14.27 -10.13
CA GLY A 169 -18.31 15.46 -9.45
C GLY A 169 -17.46 15.21 -8.20
N VAL A 170 -16.71 14.08 -8.16
CA VAL A 170 -15.73 13.80 -7.10
C VAL A 170 -14.31 14.00 -7.65
N ARG A 171 -13.45 14.70 -6.93
CA ARG A 171 -12.05 14.89 -7.28
C ARG A 171 -11.23 13.66 -6.85
N ALA A 172 -11.45 12.53 -7.56
CA ALA A 172 -10.80 11.26 -7.26
C ALA A 172 -9.39 11.19 -7.84
N SER A 173 -8.41 10.77 -7.03
CA SER A 173 -7.03 10.51 -7.43
C SER A 173 -6.48 9.26 -6.73
N ALA A 174 -5.35 8.74 -7.21
CA ALA A 174 -4.70 7.57 -6.64
C ALA A 174 -3.24 7.85 -6.28
N VAL A 175 -2.79 7.32 -5.14
CA VAL A 175 -1.38 7.22 -4.78
C VAL A 175 -0.93 5.79 -5.01
N ARG A 176 -0.07 5.59 -5.99
CA ARG A 176 0.57 4.32 -6.33
C ARG A 176 1.83 4.14 -5.51
N LEU A 177 1.75 3.31 -4.53
CA LEU A 177 2.86 3.06 -3.60
C LEU A 177 3.88 2.08 -4.18
N ALA A 178 5.15 2.31 -3.85
CA ALA A 178 6.22 1.35 -4.02
C ALA A 178 5.89 0.02 -3.32
N PRO A 179 6.36 -1.15 -3.81
CA PRO A 179 6.24 -2.41 -3.09
C PRO A 179 6.90 -2.36 -1.71
N THR A 180 7.92 -1.54 -1.56
CA THR A 180 8.62 -1.34 -0.30
C THR A 180 8.27 0.02 0.29
N VAL A 181 7.30 0.04 1.22
CA VAL A 181 7.01 1.20 2.07
C VAL A 181 7.65 0.94 3.42
N HIS A 182 8.86 1.49 3.62
CA HIS A 182 9.74 1.16 4.75
C HIS A 182 9.71 2.21 5.87
N GLY A 183 10.38 1.92 6.98
CA GLY A 183 10.50 2.77 8.15
C GLY A 183 10.60 1.96 9.45
N ASP A 184 10.78 2.64 10.58
CA ASP A 184 10.80 1.98 11.89
C ASP A 184 9.47 1.27 12.20
N GLY A 185 9.54 0.00 12.61
CA GLY A 185 8.37 -0.85 12.86
C GLY A 185 7.72 -1.45 11.62
N ASP A 186 8.41 -1.42 10.46
CA ASP A 186 7.95 -2.06 9.23
C ASP A 186 7.71 -3.57 9.42
N HIS A 187 6.60 -4.04 8.86
CA HIS A 187 6.21 -5.45 8.83
C HIS A 187 5.80 -5.90 7.41
N GLY A 188 6.28 -5.17 6.38
CA GLY A 188 6.04 -5.41 4.96
C GLY A 188 7.02 -6.42 4.35
N PHE A 189 7.30 -6.23 3.06
CA PHE A 189 8.05 -7.21 2.26
C PHE A 189 9.49 -7.40 2.75
N ILE A 190 10.22 -6.33 3.03
CA ILE A 190 11.64 -6.42 3.40
C ILE A 190 11.85 -7.18 4.73
N PRO A 191 11.13 -6.89 5.83
CA PRO A 191 11.22 -7.70 7.05
C PRO A 191 10.94 -9.19 6.82
N HIS A 192 9.97 -9.54 5.96
CA HIS A 192 9.70 -10.93 5.62
C HIS A 192 10.85 -11.58 4.86
N ILE A 193 11.50 -10.84 3.94
CA ILE A 193 12.68 -11.33 3.20
C ILE A 193 13.85 -11.53 4.16
N VAL A 194 14.11 -10.61 5.08
CA VAL A 194 15.13 -10.74 6.14
C VAL A 194 14.86 -11.97 7.01
N GLN A 195 13.60 -12.16 7.43
CA GLN A 195 13.22 -13.33 8.23
C GLN A 195 13.38 -14.65 7.46
N ALA A 196 13.04 -14.67 6.17
CA ALA A 196 13.24 -15.82 5.31
C ALA A 196 14.74 -16.16 5.18
N ALA A 197 15.59 -15.16 5.02
CA ALA A 197 17.04 -15.33 4.95
C ALA A 197 17.62 -15.89 6.26
N ARG A 198 17.19 -15.38 7.42
CA ARG A 198 17.55 -15.93 8.74
C ARG A 198 17.16 -17.39 8.89
N LYS A 199 15.93 -17.73 8.51
CA LYS A 199 15.40 -19.10 8.63
C LYS A 199 16.13 -20.09 7.73
N ASN A 200 16.47 -19.64 6.52
CA ASN A 200 17.03 -20.54 5.49
C ASN A 200 18.57 -20.54 5.48
N GLY A 201 19.23 -19.66 6.24
CA GLY A 201 20.70 -19.52 6.26
C GLY A 201 21.29 -19.03 4.93
N VAL A 202 20.49 -18.43 4.06
CA VAL A 202 20.91 -17.86 2.78
C VAL A 202 20.05 -16.64 2.44
N SER A 203 20.61 -15.67 1.74
CA SER A 203 19.86 -14.52 1.18
C SER A 203 19.78 -14.66 -0.34
N PRO A 204 18.67 -15.22 -0.87
CA PRO A 204 18.58 -15.50 -2.29
C PRO A 204 18.07 -14.30 -3.10
N TYR A 205 18.50 -14.25 -4.38
CA TYR A 205 17.96 -13.39 -5.43
C TYR A 205 17.74 -14.23 -6.70
N ILE A 206 16.87 -13.76 -7.61
CA ILE A 206 16.51 -14.51 -8.81
C ILE A 206 17.43 -14.14 -9.96
N GLY A 207 17.98 -15.16 -10.65
CA GLY A 207 18.84 -14.96 -11.82
C GLY A 207 20.09 -14.16 -11.49
N ASP A 208 20.32 -13.07 -12.22
CA ASP A 208 21.39 -12.12 -11.94
C ASP A 208 21.04 -11.08 -10.87
N GLY A 209 19.79 -11.04 -10.40
CA GLY A 209 19.31 -10.08 -9.42
C GLY A 209 19.23 -8.63 -9.91
N ALA A 210 19.31 -8.40 -11.22
CA ALA A 210 19.25 -7.08 -11.84
C ALA A 210 17.84 -6.49 -11.85
N ASN A 211 16.81 -7.28 -11.52
CA ASN A 211 15.46 -6.76 -11.36
C ASN A 211 15.42 -5.73 -10.22
N ARG A 212 14.69 -4.64 -10.44
CA ARG A 212 14.71 -3.47 -9.55
C ARG A 212 13.41 -3.34 -8.78
N TRP A 213 13.54 -2.98 -7.51
CA TRP A 213 12.42 -2.62 -6.67
C TRP A 213 12.47 -1.15 -6.31
N THR A 214 11.33 -0.49 -6.36
CA THR A 214 11.19 0.86 -5.83
C THR A 214 10.92 0.83 -4.34
N ALA A 215 11.30 1.91 -3.66
CA ALA A 215 11.07 2.09 -2.24
C ALA A 215 10.57 3.51 -1.92
N VAL A 216 9.88 3.65 -0.80
CA VAL A 216 9.50 4.94 -0.23
C VAL A 216 9.41 4.83 1.30
N HIS A 217 9.92 5.82 2.00
CA HIS A 217 9.70 5.87 3.45
C HIS A 217 8.24 6.18 3.78
N ARG A 218 7.69 5.54 4.83
CA ARG A 218 6.27 5.68 5.21
C ARG A 218 5.82 7.12 5.48
N LEU A 219 6.71 7.97 6.02
CA LEU A 219 6.40 9.37 6.31
C LEU A 219 6.35 10.20 5.02
N ASP A 220 7.23 9.93 4.06
CA ASP A 220 7.15 10.57 2.73
C ASP A 220 5.90 10.14 1.97
N ALA A 221 5.51 8.86 2.09
CA ALA A 221 4.23 8.38 1.55
C ALA A 221 3.05 9.09 2.20
N ALA A 222 3.06 9.30 3.52
CA ALA A 222 2.01 10.04 4.24
C ALA A 222 1.90 11.49 3.76
N LYS A 223 3.03 12.19 3.61
CA LYS A 223 3.11 13.55 3.03
C LYS A 223 2.51 13.60 1.63
N LEU A 224 2.78 12.56 0.80
CA LEU A 224 2.19 12.48 -0.53
C LEU A 224 0.66 12.32 -0.50
N PHE A 225 0.11 11.50 0.39
CA PHE A 225 -1.34 11.37 0.55
C PHE A 225 -1.99 12.70 0.94
N ARG A 226 -1.39 13.46 1.86
CA ARG A 226 -1.87 14.79 2.23
C ARG A 226 -1.83 15.75 1.03
N LEU A 227 -0.72 15.83 0.31
CA LEU A 227 -0.60 16.71 -0.86
C LEU A 227 -1.59 16.32 -1.98
N ALA A 228 -1.80 15.02 -2.22
CA ALA A 228 -2.80 14.55 -3.17
C ALA A 228 -4.23 14.91 -2.73
N LEU A 229 -4.53 14.90 -1.43
CA LEU A 229 -5.81 15.35 -0.89
C LEU A 229 -6.01 16.86 -1.13
N GLU A 230 -5.01 17.68 -0.81
CA GLU A 230 -5.07 19.15 -0.84
C GLU A 230 -5.07 19.67 -2.28
N LYS A 231 -4.18 19.15 -3.14
CA LYS A 231 -3.83 19.74 -4.44
C LYS A 231 -4.06 18.80 -5.63
N GLY A 232 -4.36 17.51 -5.37
CA GLY A 232 -4.43 16.52 -6.44
C GLY A 232 -5.53 16.80 -7.45
N GLU A 233 -5.31 16.38 -8.68
CA GLU A 233 -6.22 16.53 -9.81
C GLU A 233 -7.10 15.28 -9.98
N ALA A 234 -8.31 15.45 -10.52
CA ALA A 234 -9.20 14.34 -10.82
C ALA A 234 -8.58 13.44 -11.91
N GLY A 235 -8.54 12.11 -11.66
CA GLY A 235 -7.95 11.12 -12.56
C GLY A 235 -6.43 10.97 -12.42
N ALA A 236 -5.78 11.81 -11.62
CA ALA A 236 -4.34 11.73 -11.41
C ALA A 236 -3.92 10.45 -10.65
N LYS A 237 -2.75 9.93 -11.05
CA LYS A 237 -2.10 8.78 -10.44
C LYS A 237 -0.71 9.22 -10.00
N TYR A 238 -0.52 9.43 -8.71
CA TYR A 238 0.73 9.92 -8.14
C TYR A 238 1.61 8.74 -7.72
N HIS A 239 2.90 8.77 -8.04
CA HIS A 239 3.84 7.72 -7.67
C HIS A 239 4.50 8.02 -6.31
N GLY A 240 4.14 7.25 -5.30
CA GLY A 240 4.79 7.22 -3.99
C GLY A 240 6.08 6.41 -4.05
N VAL A 241 7.09 6.98 -4.71
CA VAL A 241 8.39 6.38 -4.99
C VAL A 241 9.47 7.37 -4.56
N GLY A 242 10.20 7.05 -3.49
CA GLY A 242 11.37 7.82 -3.03
C GLY A 242 12.64 7.39 -3.75
N GLU A 243 12.78 6.08 -3.99
CA GLU A 243 13.92 5.46 -4.68
C GLU A 243 13.41 4.70 -5.91
N ALA A 244 13.85 5.15 -7.08
CA ALA A 244 13.23 4.80 -8.37
C ALA A 244 13.49 3.36 -8.86
N GLY A 245 14.47 2.66 -8.28
CA GLY A 245 14.79 1.28 -8.68
C GLY A 245 16.09 0.80 -8.04
N ILE A 246 15.96 -0.01 -7.00
CA ILE A 246 17.07 -0.63 -6.27
C ILE A 246 17.23 -2.05 -6.83
N PRO A 247 18.42 -2.46 -7.35
CA PRO A 247 18.67 -3.83 -7.76
C PRO A 247 18.38 -4.80 -6.62
N PHE A 248 17.63 -5.87 -6.88
CA PHE A 248 17.27 -6.81 -5.82
C PHE A 248 18.49 -7.55 -5.27
N GLN A 249 19.54 -7.74 -6.10
CA GLN A 249 20.81 -8.27 -5.66
C GLN A 249 21.45 -7.41 -4.55
N ASP A 250 21.32 -6.09 -4.61
CA ASP A 250 21.90 -5.20 -3.60
C ASP A 250 21.15 -5.34 -2.26
N ILE A 251 19.81 -5.47 -2.32
CA ILE A 251 18.99 -5.78 -1.13
C ILE A 251 19.43 -7.12 -0.52
N ALA A 252 19.55 -8.16 -1.37
CA ALA A 252 19.95 -9.49 -0.93
C ALA A 252 21.38 -9.50 -0.36
N SER A 253 22.30 -8.73 -0.94
CA SER A 253 23.68 -8.61 -0.50
C SER A 253 23.81 -7.90 0.86
N LEU A 254 23.04 -6.84 1.08
CA LEU A 254 22.98 -6.18 2.39
C LEU A 254 22.47 -7.14 3.46
N ILE A 255 21.37 -7.87 3.17
CA ILE A 255 20.82 -8.87 4.10
C ILE A 255 21.86 -9.97 4.40
N ALA A 256 22.53 -10.48 3.38
CA ALA A 256 23.56 -11.49 3.50
C ALA A 256 24.69 -11.03 4.44
N THR A 257 25.19 -9.81 4.21
CA THR A 257 26.26 -9.21 5.03
C THR A 257 25.83 -9.05 6.49
N ARG A 258 24.64 -8.52 6.73
CA ARG A 258 24.14 -8.24 8.10
C ARG A 258 23.78 -9.49 8.88
N LEU A 259 23.36 -10.57 8.20
CA LEU A 259 23.04 -11.85 8.82
C LEU A 259 24.22 -12.83 8.84
N ASN A 260 25.34 -12.49 8.22
CA ASN A 260 26.49 -13.36 8.01
C ASN A 260 26.10 -14.68 7.34
N VAL A 261 25.36 -14.59 6.24
CA VAL A 261 24.92 -15.72 5.40
C VAL A 261 25.30 -15.45 3.94
N PRO A 262 25.44 -16.49 3.08
CA PRO A 262 25.75 -16.25 1.67
C PRO A 262 24.57 -15.60 0.92
N ALA A 263 24.89 -14.65 0.02
CA ALA A 263 23.99 -14.22 -1.03
C ALA A 263 24.06 -15.22 -2.19
N VAL A 264 22.91 -15.75 -2.65
CA VAL A 264 22.88 -16.83 -3.65
C VAL A 264 21.89 -16.54 -4.77
N SER A 265 22.32 -16.81 -6.01
CA SER A 265 21.40 -16.81 -7.15
C SER A 265 20.54 -18.06 -7.16
N ILE A 266 19.24 -17.90 -7.39
CA ILE A 266 18.31 -19.01 -7.54
C ILE A 266 17.47 -18.86 -8.81
N PRO A 267 17.03 -19.96 -9.44
CA PRO A 267 16.04 -19.88 -10.52
C PRO A 267 14.66 -19.51 -9.97
N THR A 268 13.84 -18.86 -10.81
CA THR A 268 12.46 -18.43 -10.46
C THR A 268 11.61 -19.57 -9.89
N SER A 269 11.79 -20.81 -10.37
CA SER A 269 11.08 -21.99 -9.89
C SER A 269 11.32 -22.32 -8.40
N LYS A 270 12.41 -21.84 -7.83
CA LYS A 270 12.72 -22.02 -6.39
C LYS A 270 12.25 -20.85 -5.52
N ALA A 271 11.75 -19.75 -6.11
CA ALA A 271 11.36 -18.56 -5.35
C ALA A 271 10.32 -18.84 -4.26
N ALA A 272 9.26 -19.58 -4.58
CA ALA A 272 8.22 -19.93 -3.60
C ALA A 272 8.74 -20.73 -2.42
N LYS A 273 9.77 -21.59 -2.62
CA LYS A 273 10.40 -22.37 -1.55
C LYS A 273 11.08 -21.48 -0.50
N HIS A 274 11.73 -20.39 -0.96
CA HIS A 274 12.48 -19.49 -0.09
C HIS A 274 11.61 -18.35 0.49
N PHE A 275 10.71 -17.81 -0.32
CA PHE A 275 9.97 -16.59 0.00
C PHE A 275 8.47 -16.80 0.26
N GLY A 276 7.99 -18.06 0.17
CA GLY A 276 6.57 -18.36 0.30
C GLY A 276 5.73 -17.62 -0.75
N MET A 277 4.67 -16.98 -0.32
CA MET A 277 3.77 -16.21 -1.22
C MET A 277 4.47 -15.03 -1.91
N LEU A 278 5.54 -14.49 -1.32
CA LEU A 278 6.30 -13.40 -1.95
C LEU A 278 7.09 -13.86 -3.17
N GLY A 279 7.32 -15.15 -3.33
CA GLY A 279 8.06 -15.72 -4.46
C GLY A 279 7.54 -15.28 -5.83
N GLY A 280 6.24 -15.03 -5.96
CA GLY A 280 5.63 -14.51 -7.19
C GLY A 280 5.95 -13.04 -7.50
N PHE A 281 6.49 -12.28 -6.55
CA PHE A 281 6.78 -10.86 -6.69
C PHE A 281 8.27 -10.54 -6.75
N ILE A 282 9.11 -11.39 -6.14
CA ILE A 282 10.54 -11.14 -5.94
C ILE A 282 11.29 -10.87 -7.26
N GLY A 283 10.93 -11.56 -8.33
CA GLY A 283 11.58 -11.41 -9.65
C GLY A 283 10.99 -10.30 -10.52
N LEU A 284 10.00 -9.55 -10.05
CA LEU A 284 9.42 -8.47 -10.85
C LEU A 284 10.36 -7.27 -10.90
N ASP A 285 10.56 -6.70 -12.10
CA ASP A 285 11.30 -5.46 -12.32
C ASP A 285 10.33 -4.28 -12.30
N ASN A 286 10.38 -3.45 -11.26
CA ASN A 286 9.42 -2.38 -11.01
C ASN A 286 10.09 -1.00 -10.85
N PRO A 287 10.99 -0.57 -11.74
CA PRO A 287 11.50 0.79 -11.69
C PRO A 287 10.41 1.78 -12.07
N ALA A 288 10.28 2.87 -11.32
CA ALA A 288 9.27 3.88 -11.59
C ALA A 288 9.78 5.29 -11.28
N SER A 289 9.43 6.24 -12.14
CA SER A 289 9.66 7.67 -11.96
C SER A 289 8.62 8.25 -10.98
N ASN A 290 9.01 9.29 -10.27
CA ASN A 290 8.15 10.15 -9.48
C ASN A 290 8.20 11.61 -9.96
N GLU A 291 8.77 11.85 -11.12
CA GLU A 291 9.11 13.19 -11.59
C GLU A 291 7.86 14.07 -11.75
N TRP A 292 6.85 13.56 -12.43
CA TRP A 292 5.60 14.28 -12.61
C TRP A 292 4.87 14.51 -11.26
N THR A 293 4.88 13.54 -10.38
CA THR A 293 4.33 13.66 -9.01
C THR A 293 5.00 14.79 -8.25
N ARG A 294 6.34 14.87 -8.29
CA ARG A 294 7.12 15.93 -7.63
C ARG A 294 6.80 17.30 -8.21
N GLN A 295 6.78 17.43 -9.52
CA GLN A 295 6.49 18.70 -10.21
C GLN A 295 5.07 19.18 -9.93
N THR A 296 4.09 18.28 -9.98
CA THR A 296 2.66 18.65 -9.85
C THR A 296 2.28 18.99 -8.42
N LEU A 297 2.74 18.22 -7.43
CA LEU A 297 2.35 18.39 -6.04
C LEU A 297 3.37 19.18 -5.18
N GLY A 298 4.57 19.41 -5.69
CA GLY A 298 5.67 19.90 -4.88
C GLY A 298 6.13 18.87 -3.82
N TRP A 299 5.88 17.58 -4.08
CA TRP A 299 6.28 16.52 -3.17
C TRP A 299 7.78 16.24 -3.28
N ASN A 300 8.47 16.27 -2.15
CA ASN A 300 9.88 15.93 -2.07
C ASN A 300 10.07 14.90 -0.96
N PRO A 301 10.50 13.66 -1.28
CA PRO A 301 10.87 12.68 -0.27
C PRO A 301 12.18 13.09 0.40
N GLU A 302 12.18 13.18 1.73
CA GLU A 302 13.29 13.73 2.54
C GLU A 302 13.75 12.73 3.60
N GLN A 303 13.04 11.62 3.77
CA GLN A 303 13.35 10.62 4.77
C GLN A 303 14.53 9.72 4.31
N ARG A 304 15.00 8.88 5.22
CA ARG A 304 16.07 7.91 4.93
C ARG A 304 15.71 7.01 3.78
N GLY A 305 16.70 6.62 2.98
CA GLY A 305 16.55 5.56 1.99
C GLY A 305 16.44 4.17 2.62
N LEU A 306 16.05 3.18 1.83
CA LEU A 306 15.78 1.82 2.27
C LEU A 306 16.96 1.19 3.02
N PHE A 307 18.16 1.29 2.49
CA PHE A 307 19.32 0.64 3.11
C PHE A 307 19.66 1.22 4.48
N ALA A 308 19.54 2.54 4.65
CA ALA A 308 19.76 3.18 5.94
C ALA A 308 18.71 2.75 6.99
N ASP A 309 17.46 2.58 6.58
CA ASP A 309 16.41 2.06 7.46
C ASP A 309 16.60 0.58 7.79
N MET A 310 17.00 -0.22 6.80
CA MET A 310 17.32 -1.63 7.03
C MET A 310 18.42 -1.78 8.08
N ASP A 311 19.49 -1.00 7.95
CA ASP A 311 20.61 -1.00 8.89
C ASP A 311 20.19 -0.57 10.30
N ALA A 312 19.33 0.42 10.40
CA ALA A 312 18.88 0.93 11.69
C ALA A 312 17.89 0.00 12.42
N HIS A 313 17.02 -0.72 11.68
CA HIS A 313 15.83 -1.30 12.30
C HIS A 313 15.60 -2.80 12.02
N TYR A 314 16.13 -3.39 10.91
CA TYR A 314 15.66 -4.70 10.45
C TYR A 314 16.54 -5.87 10.89
N PHE A 315 17.72 -5.61 11.40
CA PHE A 315 18.69 -6.65 11.80
C PHE A 315 18.82 -6.82 13.31
N ASN A 316 18.31 -5.90 14.11
CA ASN A 316 18.34 -5.98 15.56
C ASN A 316 17.56 -7.23 16.04
N SER A 317 18.16 -8.01 16.95
CA SER A 317 17.70 -9.34 17.40
C SER A 317 16.41 -9.35 18.22
N ALA A 318 15.63 -8.28 18.25
CA ALA A 318 14.47 -8.10 19.11
C ALA A 318 13.15 -7.92 18.36
N ALA A 319 12.96 -8.55 17.18
CA ALA A 319 11.63 -8.74 16.64
C ALA A 319 11.07 -10.08 17.16
N LYS A 320 10.32 -9.99 18.28
CA LYS A 320 9.53 -11.08 18.85
C LYS A 320 8.40 -11.50 17.93
#